data_65bc87c126b4f694a8662acc517c427a
#
_entry.id   65bc87c126b4f694a8662acc517c427a
#
_cell.length_a   1.000
_cell.length_b   1.000
_cell.length_c   1.000
_cell.angle_alpha   90.00
_cell.angle_beta   90.00
_cell.angle_gamma   90.00
#
_symmetry.space_group_name_H-M   'P 1'
#
loop_
_entity.id
_entity.type
_entity.pdbx_description
1 polymer ?
#
loop_
_entity_poly.entity_id
_entity_poly.type
_entity_poly.pdbx_seq_one_letter_code
_entity_poly.pdbx_strand_id
1 'polypeptide(L)'
;HAHIDHSGRVPMLIKQGFQGRILTTRLTADLLDVMLADSAHIQEADAEWKNRKAERSGAPKVEPLYTVADAERVREFMTTCEYDREVEVVPGVKAVFTDAGHLLGSACITVTATEGDVTKTIVFSGDLGNINQPIIRDPVHLESADYVVMESTYGDRNHKEVWSYTDDLAAIIDETIAKGGNVVIPSFAVGRTQELLY
;
A
#
# COMPACT_ATOMS: atom_id res chain seq x y z
N HIS A 1 3.56 -0.30 -2.49
CA HIS A 1 2.20 -0.65 -2.86
C HIS A 1 1.20 0.44 -2.44
N ALA A 2 -0.07 0.29 -2.84
CA ALA A 2 -1.06 1.38 -2.73
C ALA A 2 -1.76 1.49 -1.36
N HIS A 3 -1.51 0.63 -0.37
CA HIS A 3 -2.14 0.77 0.94
C HIS A 3 -1.83 2.14 1.56
N ILE A 4 -2.81 2.68 2.29
CA ILE A 4 -2.77 4.08 2.79
C ILE A 4 -1.70 4.31 3.85
N ASP A 5 -1.35 3.30 4.64
CA ASP A 5 -0.26 3.37 5.61
C ASP A 5 1.12 3.52 4.95
N HIS A 6 1.27 3.10 3.68
CA HIS A 6 2.48 3.29 2.88
C HIS A 6 2.43 4.54 1.99
N SER A 7 1.28 4.90 1.47
CA SER A 7 1.13 5.93 0.43
C SER A 7 0.38 7.19 0.88
N GLY A 8 -0.37 7.13 1.96
CA GLY A 8 -1.34 8.15 2.35
C GLY A 8 -0.77 9.53 2.69
N ARG A 9 0.56 9.67 2.78
CA ARG A 9 1.20 10.98 2.96
C ARG A 9 1.83 11.56 1.70
N VAL A 10 1.74 10.87 0.58
CA VAL A 10 2.29 11.36 -0.70
C VAL A 10 1.64 12.68 -1.13
N PRO A 11 0.30 12.90 -1.03
CA PRO A 11 -0.30 14.18 -1.37
C PRO A 11 0.21 15.33 -0.49
N MET A 12 0.46 15.06 0.78
CA MET A 12 1.02 16.05 1.70
C MET A 12 2.45 16.47 1.30
N LEU A 13 3.26 15.52 0.81
CA LEU A 13 4.61 15.80 0.32
C LEU A 13 4.57 16.80 -0.85
N ILE A 14 3.63 16.60 -1.79
CA ILE A 14 3.44 17.50 -2.93
C ILE A 14 2.90 18.86 -2.48
N LYS A 15 1.91 18.88 -1.59
CA LYS A 15 1.39 20.11 -0.97
C LYS A 15 2.49 20.93 -0.31
N GLN A 16 3.51 20.29 0.24
CA GLN A 16 4.68 20.93 0.87
C GLN A 16 5.77 21.34 -0.12
N GLY A 17 5.55 21.20 -1.42
CA GLY A 17 6.43 21.73 -2.45
C GLY A 17 7.41 20.73 -3.07
N PHE A 18 7.23 19.43 -2.87
CA PHE A 18 8.01 18.42 -3.59
C PHE A 18 7.81 18.56 -5.11
N GLN A 19 8.92 18.57 -5.85
CA GLN A 19 8.95 18.75 -7.31
C GLN A 19 9.64 17.58 -8.04
N GLY A 20 10.02 16.54 -7.30
CA GLY A 20 10.69 15.37 -7.88
C GLY A 20 9.72 14.37 -8.51
N ARG A 21 10.25 13.28 -9.05
CA ARG A 21 9.47 12.17 -9.57
C ARG A 21 9.13 11.19 -8.46
N ILE A 22 7.94 10.60 -8.54
CA ILE A 22 7.50 9.48 -7.70
C ILE A 22 7.55 8.23 -8.57
N LEU A 23 8.50 7.35 -8.29
CA LEU A 23 8.65 6.10 -9.01
C LEU A 23 7.74 5.04 -8.38
N THR A 24 6.94 4.36 -9.20
CA THR A 24 6.02 3.33 -8.74
C THR A 24 5.74 2.32 -9.84
N THR A 25 5.21 1.14 -9.50
CA THR A 25 4.68 0.24 -10.52
C THR A 25 3.39 0.81 -11.15
N ARG A 26 3.08 0.40 -12.37
CA ARG A 26 1.87 0.87 -13.06
C ARG A 26 0.59 0.58 -12.26
N LEU A 27 0.44 -0.65 -11.77
CA LEU A 27 -0.77 -1.05 -11.04
C LEU A 27 -0.91 -0.32 -9.70
N THR A 28 0.22 -0.06 -9.01
CA THR A 28 0.20 0.80 -7.82
C THR A 28 -0.24 2.22 -8.16
N ALA A 29 0.25 2.80 -9.26
CA ALA A 29 -0.19 4.13 -9.70
C ALA A 29 -1.69 4.19 -9.97
N ASP A 30 -2.24 3.19 -10.66
CA ASP A 30 -3.66 3.12 -10.98
C ASP A 30 -4.54 2.96 -9.71
N LEU A 31 -4.09 2.19 -8.73
CA LEU A 31 -4.77 2.06 -7.44
C LEU A 31 -4.66 3.34 -6.59
N LEU A 32 -3.54 4.05 -6.65
CA LEU A 32 -3.34 5.28 -5.89
C LEU A 32 -4.29 6.40 -6.31
N ASP A 33 -4.71 6.45 -7.58
CA ASP A 33 -5.70 7.42 -8.05
C ASP A 33 -7.02 7.30 -7.25
N VAL A 34 -7.44 6.08 -6.94
CA VAL A 34 -8.66 5.83 -6.15
C VAL A 34 -8.39 5.98 -4.65
N MET A 35 -7.33 5.35 -4.15
CA MET A 35 -7.04 5.26 -2.72
C MET A 35 -6.72 6.62 -2.09
N LEU A 36 -5.96 7.46 -2.79
CA LEU A 36 -5.59 8.78 -2.29
C LEU A 36 -6.76 9.76 -2.33
N ALA A 37 -7.60 9.68 -3.37
CA ALA A 37 -8.81 10.49 -3.46
C ALA A 37 -9.81 10.14 -2.34
N ASP A 38 -10.04 8.85 -2.08
CA ASP A 38 -10.89 8.38 -0.98
C ASP A 38 -10.35 8.81 0.39
N SER A 39 -9.04 8.63 0.62
CA SER A 39 -8.39 9.08 1.85
C SER A 39 -8.54 10.58 2.08
N ALA A 40 -8.39 11.39 1.01
CA ALA A 40 -8.58 12.84 1.09
C ALA A 40 -10.02 13.19 1.43
N HIS A 41 -10.99 12.55 0.78
CA HIS A 41 -12.42 12.76 1.05
C HIS A 41 -12.78 12.46 2.52
N ILE A 42 -12.27 11.35 3.06
CA ILE A 42 -12.46 11.00 4.48
C ILE A 42 -11.88 12.08 5.39
N GLN A 43 -10.67 12.59 5.11
CA GLN A 43 -10.03 13.62 5.91
C GLN A 43 -10.77 14.96 5.85
N GLU A 44 -11.31 15.35 4.68
CA GLU A 44 -12.14 16.53 4.52
C GLU A 44 -13.43 16.41 5.35
N ALA A 45 -14.12 15.27 5.25
CA ALA A 45 -15.33 14.99 6.01
C ALA A 45 -15.09 15.00 7.53
N ASP A 46 -13.97 14.42 7.98
CA ASP A 46 -13.55 14.44 9.38
C ASP A 46 -13.25 15.86 9.88
N ALA A 47 -12.56 16.65 9.08
CA ALA A 47 -12.27 18.05 9.41
C ALA A 47 -13.57 18.87 9.51
N GLU A 48 -14.50 18.73 8.59
CA GLU A 48 -15.80 19.37 8.63
C GLU A 48 -16.61 18.98 9.87
N TRP A 49 -16.62 17.68 10.21
CA TRP A 49 -17.33 17.20 11.39
C TRP A 49 -16.72 17.78 12.69
N LYS A 50 -15.39 17.79 12.81
CA LYS A 50 -14.69 18.41 13.94
C LYS A 50 -14.97 19.91 14.03
N ASN A 51 -15.00 20.61 12.89
CA ASN A 51 -15.26 22.04 12.82
C ASN A 51 -16.70 22.40 13.21
N ARG A 52 -17.69 21.59 12.82
CA ARG A 52 -19.09 21.75 13.30
C ARG A 52 -19.19 21.61 14.84
N LYS A 53 -18.38 20.73 15.45
CA LYS A 53 -18.29 20.62 16.92
C LYS A 53 -17.54 21.80 17.53
N ALA A 54 -16.45 22.23 16.91
CA ALA A 54 -15.65 23.37 17.37
C ALA A 54 -16.45 24.68 17.43
N GLU A 55 -17.32 24.93 16.46
CA GLU A 55 -18.23 26.10 16.46
C GLU A 55 -19.12 26.17 17.69
N ARG A 56 -19.51 25.01 18.24
CA ARG A 56 -20.36 24.94 19.45
C ARG A 56 -19.54 25.07 20.74
N SER A 57 -18.27 24.74 20.72
CA SER A 57 -17.40 24.72 21.92
C SER A 57 -16.38 25.85 21.97
N GLY A 58 -16.26 26.67 20.91
CA GLY A 58 -15.23 27.71 20.78
C GLY A 58 -13.82 27.15 20.53
N ALA A 59 -13.68 25.87 20.19
CA ALA A 59 -12.40 25.27 19.88
C ALA A 59 -11.84 25.77 18.51
N PRO A 60 -10.52 25.75 18.28
CA PRO A 60 -9.94 26.14 17.01
C PRO A 60 -10.37 25.18 15.89
N LYS A 61 -10.56 25.72 14.68
CA LYS A 61 -10.83 24.91 13.48
C LYS A 61 -9.61 24.09 13.09
N VAL A 62 -9.85 22.92 12.52
CA VAL A 62 -8.85 22.02 11.99
C VAL A 62 -8.96 21.96 10.46
N GLU A 63 -7.85 21.79 9.78
CA GLU A 63 -7.78 21.56 8.34
C GLU A 63 -7.41 20.10 8.05
N PRO A 64 -7.85 19.52 6.92
CA PRO A 64 -7.37 18.21 6.48
C PRO A 64 -5.88 18.30 6.17
N LEU A 65 -5.15 17.19 6.30
CA LEU A 65 -3.72 17.15 5.94
C LEU A 65 -3.52 17.53 4.46
N TYR A 66 -4.43 17.09 3.62
CA TYR A 66 -4.52 17.44 2.20
C TYR A 66 -5.97 17.30 1.72
N THR A 67 -6.26 17.89 0.59
CA THR A 67 -7.59 17.88 -0.06
C THR A 67 -7.64 16.84 -1.18
N VAL A 68 -8.85 16.57 -1.71
CA VAL A 68 -9.01 15.76 -2.93
C VAL A 68 -8.20 16.34 -4.09
N ALA A 69 -8.21 17.67 -4.25
CA ALA A 69 -7.42 18.32 -5.30
C ALA A 69 -5.90 18.12 -5.13
N ASP A 70 -5.39 18.07 -3.89
CA ASP A 70 -3.99 17.74 -3.62
C ASP A 70 -3.68 16.27 -3.97
N ALA A 71 -4.61 15.37 -3.70
CA ALA A 71 -4.48 13.94 -4.00
C ALA A 71 -4.46 13.68 -5.53
N GLU A 72 -5.33 14.31 -6.28
CA GLU A 72 -5.40 14.19 -7.75
C GLU A 72 -4.10 14.66 -8.43
N ARG A 73 -3.46 15.68 -7.88
CA ARG A 73 -2.18 16.19 -8.40
C ARG A 73 -1.03 15.19 -8.31
N VAL A 74 -1.12 14.19 -7.43
CA VAL A 74 -0.05 13.17 -7.26
C VAL A 74 0.27 12.49 -8.59
N ARG A 75 -0.74 12.25 -9.44
CA ARG A 75 -0.58 11.60 -10.75
C ARG A 75 0.42 12.33 -11.66
N GLU A 76 0.51 13.64 -11.59
CA GLU A 76 1.42 14.47 -12.40
C GLU A 76 2.89 14.18 -12.09
N PHE A 77 3.20 13.71 -10.88
CA PHE A 77 4.54 13.41 -10.40
C PHE A 77 4.93 11.95 -10.56
N MET A 78 3.97 11.07 -10.90
CA MET A 78 4.23 9.64 -11.02
C MET A 78 4.96 9.28 -12.31
N THR A 79 5.94 8.42 -12.18
CA THR A 79 6.61 7.74 -13.29
C THR A 79 6.54 6.25 -13.04
N THR A 80 5.93 5.51 -13.97
CA THR A 80 5.75 4.07 -13.81
C THR A 80 7.01 3.30 -14.20
N CYS A 81 7.32 2.28 -13.40
CA CYS A 81 8.44 1.36 -13.58
C CYS A 81 7.92 -0.04 -13.87
N GLU A 82 8.62 -0.76 -14.73
CA GLU A 82 8.40 -2.18 -14.98
C GLU A 82 9.08 -3.00 -13.88
N TYR A 83 8.51 -4.17 -13.55
CA TYR A 83 9.17 -5.12 -12.69
C TYR A 83 10.49 -5.61 -13.31
N ASP A 84 11.48 -5.87 -12.48
CA ASP A 84 12.78 -6.42 -12.82
C ASP A 84 13.57 -5.59 -13.86
N ARG A 85 13.22 -4.30 -13.95
CA ARG A 85 13.92 -3.32 -14.78
C ARG A 85 14.59 -2.27 -13.91
N GLU A 86 15.88 -2.08 -14.14
CA GLU A 86 16.64 -1.04 -13.47
C GLU A 86 16.20 0.34 -13.96
N VAL A 87 15.95 1.24 -13.02
CA VAL A 87 15.64 2.66 -13.28
C VAL A 87 16.62 3.54 -12.52
N GLU A 88 17.17 4.54 -13.20
CA GLU A 88 17.98 5.56 -12.55
C GLU A 88 17.07 6.56 -11.82
N VAL A 89 17.24 6.66 -10.52
CA VAL A 89 16.49 7.58 -9.64
C VAL A 89 17.10 8.98 -9.72
N VAL A 90 18.39 9.05 -9.44
CA VAL A 90 19.27 10.21 -9.62
C VAL A 90 20.67 9.70 -9.99
N PRO A 91 21.57 10.53 -10.50
CA PRO A 91 22.94 10.09 -10.82
C PRO A 91 23.60 9.33 -9.66
N GLY A 92 24.04 8.11 -9.93
CA GLY A 92 24.65 7.23 -8.94
C GLY A 92 23.66 6.44 -8.06
N VAL A 93 22.35 6.64 -8.21
CA VAL A 93 21.33 5.86 -7.47
C VAL A 93 20.36 5.21 -8.46
N LYS A 94 20.26 3.90 -8.36
CA LYS A 94 19.37 3.08 -9.19
C LYS A 94 18.40 2.30 -8.33
N ALA A 95 17.24 1.96 -8.88
CA ALA A 95 16.24 1.13 -8.23
C ALA A 95 15.73 0.03 -9.15
N VAL A 96 15.39 -1.11 -8.56
CA VAL A 96 14.68 -2.23 -9.21
C VAL A 96 13.46 -2.55 -8.36
N PHE A 97 12.31 -2.68 -9.01
CA PHE A 97 11.05 -3.10 -8.40
C PHE A 97 10.84 -4.57 -8.71
N THR A 98 10.70 -5.40 -7.69
CA THR A 98 10.50 -6.86 -7.80
C THR A 98 9.18 -7.24 -7.13
N ASP A 99 8.39 -8.11 -7.74
CA ASP A 99 7.04 -8.42 -7.25
C ASP A 99 7.09 -8.96 -5.81
N ALA A 100 6.38 -8.29 -4.91
CA ALA A 100 6.31 -8.65 -3.49
C ALA A 100 5.15 -9.64 -3.19
N GLY A 101 4.28 -9.94 -4.16
CA GLY A 101 3.19 -10.90 -3.99
C GLY A 101 2.14 -10.53 -2.96
N HIS A 102 2.06 -9.25 -2.55
CA HIS A 102 1.15 -8.81 -1.48
C HIS A 102 -0.14 -8.19 -2.02
N LEU A 103 -0.04 -7.32 -3.00
CA LEU A 103 -1.14 -6.60 -3.64
C LEU A 103 -0.82 -6.38 -5.12
N LEU A 104 -1.83 -6.13 -5.94
CA LEU A 104 -1.61 -5.73 -7.32
C LEU A 104 -0.66 -4.52 -7.39
N GLY A 105 0.46 -4.70 -8.05
CA GLY A 105 1.50 -3.68 -8.15
C GLY A 105 2.47 -3.59 -6.96
N SER A 106 2.31 -4.41 -5.93
CA SER A 106 3.24 -4.41 -4.78
C SER A 106 4.65 -4.79 -5.21
N ALA A 107 5.65 -4.16 -4.59
CA ALA A 107 7.04 -4.43 -4.93
C ALA A 107 7.96 -4.39 -3.71
N CYS A 108 8.92 -5.30 -3.66
CA CYS A 108 10.18 -5.07 -2.99
C CYS A 108 11.00 -4.10 -3.82
N ILE A 109 11.70 -3.17 -3.18
CA ILE A 109 12.51 -2.17 -3.88
C ILE A 109 13.98 -2.38 -3.51
N THR A 110 14.78 -2.74 -4.49
CA THR A 110 16.23 -2.80 -4.36
C THR A 110 16.81 -1.47 -4.82
N VAL A 111 17.50 -0.77 -3.93
CA VAL A 111 18.19 0.49 -4.23
C VAL A 111 19.68 0.23 -4.21
N THR A 112 20.34 0.55 -5.32
CA THR A 112 21.80 0.51 -5.44
C THR A 112 22.33 1.93 -5.52
N ALA A 113 23.18 2.31 -4.56
CA ALA A 113 23.82 3.63 -4.51
C ALA A 113 25.33 3.48 -4.68
N THR A 114 25.89 4.29 -5.57
CA THR A 114 27.34 4.33 -5.87
C THR A 114 27.88 5.74 -5.64
N GLU A 115 28.92 5.83 -4.81
CA GLU A 115 29.66 7.08 -4.57
C GLU A 115 31.16 6.76 -4.64
N GLY A 116 31.86 7.33 -5.61
CA GLY A 116 33.24 6.97 -5.93
C GLY A 116 33.37 5.50 -6.28
N ASP A 117 34.25 4.79 -5.58
CA ASP A 117 34.49 3.36 -5.77
C ASP A 117 33.62 2.47 -4.84
N VAL A 118 32.72 3.06 -4.06
CA VAL A 118 31.88 2.32 -3.12
C VAL A 118 30.47 2.19 -3.68
N THR A 119 30.01 0.94 -3.76
CA THR A 119 28.62 0.62 -4.11
C THR A 119 27.96 -0.12 -2.95
N LYS A 120 26.74 0.29 -2.59
CA LYS A 120 25.92 -0.34 -1.56
C LYS A 120 24.53 -0.65 -2.09
N THR A 121 24.00 -1.79 -1.68
CA THR A 121 22.65 -2.24 -2.04
C THR A 121 21.80 -2.35 -0.79
N ILE A 122 20.62 -1.72 -0.84
CA ILE A 122 19.60 -1.73 0.22
C ILE A 122 18.32 -2.30 -0.36
N VAL A 123 17.73 -3.27 0.31
CA VAL A 123 16.41 -3.81 -0.02
C VAL A 123 15.37 -3.29 0.97
N PHE A 124 14.28 -2.77 0.44
CA PHE A 124 13.06 -2.45 1.18
C PHE A 124 11.99 -3.47 0.80
N SER A 125 11.55 -4.31 1.73
CA SER A 125 10.58 -5.36 1.43
C SER A 125 9.19 -4.80 1.07
N GLY A 126 8.82 -3.65 1.61
CA GLY A 126 7.40 -3.32 1.73
C GLY A 126 6.69 -4.43 2.50
N ASP A 127 5.40 -4.63 2.23
CA ASP A 127 4.66 -5.78 2.73
C ASP A 127 4.83 -6.97 1.80
N LEU A 128 5.16 -8.12 2.37
CA LEU A 128 5.36 -9.37 1.65
C LEU A 128 4.07 -10.17 1.58
N GLY A 129 3.76 -10.68 0.41
CA GLY A 129 2.65 -11.59 0.21
C GLY A 129 2.98 -13.03 0.57
N ASN A 130 1.98 -13.88 0.45
CA ASN A 130 2.13 -15.32 0.62
C ASN A 130 2.17 -16.01 -0.74
N ILE A 131 2.67 -17.25 -0.76
CA ILE A 131 2.67 -18.11 -1.96
C ILE A 131 1.29 -18.69 -2.22
N ASN A 132 1.04 -19.05 -3.48
CA ASN A 132 -0.21 -19.72 -3.92
C ASN A 132 -1.49 -18.90 -3.66
N GLN A 133 -1.43 -17.57 -3.73
CA GLN A 133 -2.61 -16.73 -3.64
C GLN A 133 -3.40 -16.73 -4.97
N PRO A 134 -4.74 -16.72 -4.95
CA PRO A 134 -5.54 -16.97 -6.15
C PRO A 134 -5.45 -15.85 -7.21
N ILE A 135 -5.23 -14.61 -6.86
CA ILE A 135 -5.31 -13.46 -7.77
C ILE A 135 -3.93 -12.85 -8.05
N ILE A 136 -2.97 -13.07 -7.14
CA ILE A 136 -1.69 -12.38 -7.10
C ILE A 136 -0.57 -13.37 -7.40
N ARG A 137 0.50 -12.90 -8.01
CA ARG A 137 1.71 -13.71 -8.22
C ARG A 137 2.41 -13.98 -6.91
N ASP A 138 3.13 -15.08 -6.84
CA ASP A 138 4.00 -15.37 -5.70
C ASP A 138 5.10 -14.32 -5.58
N PRO A 139 5.54 -13.98 -4.34
CA PRO A 139 6.65 -13.08 -4.12
C PRO A 139 7.95 -13.65 -4.71
N VAL A 140 8.73 -12.78 -5.33
CA VAL A 140 10.05 -13.14 -5.85
C VAL A 140 11.09 -13.01 -4.74
N HIS A 141 11.88 -14.06 -4.53
CA HIS A 141 12.97 -14.04 -3.55
C HIS A 141 14.16 -13.23 -4.07
N LEU A 142 14.68 -12.37 -3.22
CA LEU A 142 15.89 -11.59 -3.48
C LEU A 142 17.11 -12.32 -2.91
N GLU A 143 18.19 -12.40 -3.69
CA GLU A 143 19.34 -13.27 -3.36
C GLU A 143 20.27 -12.64 -2.31
N SER A 144 20.56 -11.34 -2.41
CA SER A 144 21.51 -10.66 -1.52
C SER A 144 21.33 -9.14 -1.49
N ALA A 145 21.74 -8.55 -0.37
CA ALA A 145 21.86 -7.10 -0.21
C ALA A 145 22.88 -6.79 0.90
N ASP A 146 23.47 -5.57 0.90
CA ASP A 146 24.28 -5.10 2.03
C ASP A 146 23.39 -4.78 3.25
N TYR A 147 22.18 -4.25 3.00
CA TYR A 147 21.23 -3.89 4.03
C TYR A 147 19.81 -4.32 3.63
N VAL A 148 19.02 -4.73 4.62
CA VAL A 148 17.62 -5.11 4.44
C VAL A 148 16.75 -4.39 5.45
N VAL A 149 15.72 -3.71 4.96
CA VAL A 149 14.63 -3.11 5.74
C VAL A 149 13.38 -3.88 5.41
N MET A 150 12.87 -4.67 6.35
CA MET A 150 11.74 -5.56 6.08
C MET A 150 10.67 -5.51 7.17
N GLU A 151 9.44 -5.85 6.80
CA GLU A 151 8.35 -6.06 7.74
C GLU A 151 8.61 -7.26 8.66
N SER A 152 7.88 -7.31 9.77
CA SER A 152 7.93 -8.43 10.71
C SER A 152 6.56 -8.76 11.33
N THR A 153 5.49 -8.46 10.63
CA THR A 153 4.10 -8.57 11.11
C THR A 153 3.78 -9.97 11.60
N TYR A 154 4.21 -10.99 10.88
CA TYR A 154 4.06 -12.41 11.24
C TYR A 154 5.40 -13.09 11.54
N GLY A 155 6.41 -12.33 11.96
CA GLY A 155 7.75 -12.85 12.23
C GLY A 155 7.85 -13.87 13.37
N ASP A 156 6.81 -13.98 14.20
CA ASP A 156 6.73 -14.86 15.36
C ASP A 156 5.88 -16.11 15.15
N ARG A 157 5.26 -16.30 13.97
CA ARG A 157 4.32 -17.41 13.71
C ARG A 157 4.21 -17.78 12.24
N ASN A 158 3.74 -19.00 11.99
CA ASN A 158 3.43 -19.47 10.64
C ASN A 158 1.95 -19.25 10.32
N HIS A 159 1.65 -18.99 9.05
CA HIS A 159 0.29 -19.03 8.53
C HIS A 159 -0.23 -20.47 8.47
N LYS A 160 -1.54 -20.63 8.62
CA LYS A 160 -2.21 -21.92 8.31
C LYS A 160 -2.23 -22.12 6.79
N GLU A 161 -2.32 -23.37 6.35
CA GLU A 161 -2.45 -23.70 4.94
C GLU A 161 -3.76 -23.13 4.36
N VAL A 162 -3.68 -22.51 3.19
CA VAL A 162 -4.81 -21.78 2.54
C VAL A 162 -5.99 -22.69 2.19
N TRP A 163 -5.75 -23.96 1.94
CA TRP A 163 -6.74 -24.94 1.46
C TRP A 163 -7.91 -25.19 2.42
N SER A 164 -7.76 -24.91 3.70
CA SER A 164 -8.81 -25.11 4.71
C SER A 164 -9.78 -23.92 4.83
N TYR A 165 -9.43 -22.76 4.29
CA TYR A 165 -10.19 -21.53 4.57
C TYR A 165 -11.55 -21.48 3.88
N THR A 166 -11.69 -22.04 2.69
CA THR A 166 -12.95 -22.05 1.95
C THR A 166 -14.00 -22.90 2.64
N ASP A 167 -13.63 -24.10 3.06
CA ASP A 167 -14.54 -25.01 3.76
C ASP A 167 -14.90 -24.48 5.15
N ASP A 168 -13.92 -23.93 5.88
CA ASP A 168 -14.13 -23.29 7.18
C ASP A 168 -15.08 -22.09 7.05
N LEU A 169 -14.88 -21.24 6.03
CA LEU A 169 -15.74 -20.09 5.78
C LEU A 169 -17.16 -20.51 5.42
N ALA A 170 -17.32 -21.52 4.54
CA ALA A 170 -18.62 -22.04 4.17
C ALA A 170 -19.38 -22.59 5.41
N ALA A 171 -18.69 -23.36 6.25
CA ALA A 171 -19.28 -23.88 7.48
C ALA A 171 -19.73 -22.77 8.45
N ILE A 172 -18.91 -21.72 8.63
CA ILE A 172 -19.26 -20.56 9.46
C ILE A 172 -20.47 -19.82 8.89
N ILE A 173 -20.55 -19.63 7.58
CA ILE A 173 -21.67 -18.99 6.91
C ILE A 173 -22.95 -19.81 7.14
N ASP A 174 -22.93 -21.10 6.85
CA ASP A 174 -24.08 -21.98 6.96
C ASP A 174 -24.61 -22.04 8.41
N GLU A 175 -23.72 -22.22 9.38
CA GLU A 175 -24.09 -22.24 10.80
C GLU A 175 -24.70 -20.91 11.25
N THR A 176 -24.12 -19.79 10.81
CA THR A 176 -24.57 -18.45 11.19
C THR A 176 -25.94 -18.13 10.61
N ILE A 177 -26.15 -18.44 9.34
CA ILE A 177 -27.46 -18.24 8.65
C ILE A 177 -28.52 -19.16 9.26
N ALA A 178 -28.20 -20.42 9.56
CA ALA A 178 -29.14 -21.35 10.22
C ALA A 178 -29.63 -20.82 11.58
N LYS A 179 -28.82 -20.02 12.28
CA LYS A 179 -29.18 -19.37 13.54
C LYS A 179 -29.86 -18.00 13.34
N GLY A 180 -30.08 -17.55 12.11
CA GLY A 180 -30.64 -16.21 11.77
C GLY A 180 -29.69 -15.05 12.05
N GLY A 181 -28.39 -15.28 12.11
CA GLY A 181 -27.35 -14.30 12.35
C GLY A 181 -26.77 -13.69 11.07
N ASN A 182 -25.84 -12.75 11.24
CA ASN A 182 -25.07 -12.12 10.16
C ASN A 182 -23.59 -12.50 10.29
N VAL A 183 -22.93 -12.77 9.17
CA VAL A 183 -21.47 -12.94 9.10
C VAL A 183 -20.84 -11.58 8.82
N VAL A 184 -19.89 -11.17 9.67
CA VAL A 184 -19.13 -9.90 9.51
C VAL A 184 -17.69 -10.25 9.20
N ILE A 185 -17.23 -9.86 8.01
CA ILE A 185 -15.87 -10.11 7.55
C ILE A 185 -15.13 -8.78 7.45
N PRO A 186 -14.19 -8.47 8.37
CA PRO A 186 -13.41 -7.23 8.26
C PRO A 186 -12.43 -7.33 7.10
N SER A 187 -12.57 -6.44 6.13
CA SER A 187 -11.67 -6.37 4.97
C SER A 187 -11.55 -4.94 4.45
N PHE A 188 -10.38 -4.59 3.94
CA PHE A 188 -10.18 -3.32 3.24
C PHE A 188 -10.81 -3.38 1.84
N ALA A 189 -11.08 -2.20 1.26
CA ALA A 189 -11.66 -2.08 -0.08
C ALA A 189 -10.78 -2.71 -1.17
N VAL A 190 -9.48 -2.76 -0.96
CA VAL A 190 -8.50 -3.34 -1.90
C VAL A 190 -7.73 -4.47 -1.23
N GLY A 191 -7.57 -5.58 -1.94
CA GLY A 191 -6.91 -6.80 -1.50
C GLY A 191 -7.90 -7.87 -1.05
N ARG A 192 -8.09 -8.05 0.24
CA ARG A 192 -8.92 -9.13 0.81
C ARG A 192 -10.37 -9.16 0.31
N THR A 193 -10.95 -8.01 0.01
CA THR A 193 -12.32 -7.99 -0.56
C THR A 193 -12.38 -8.71 -1.91
N GLN A 194 -11.39 -8.52 -2.77
CA GLN A 194 -11.31 -9.18 -4.07
C GLN A 194 -11.05 -10.69 -3.91
N GLU A 195 -10.19 -11.09 -2.98
CA GLU A 195 -9.94 -12.50 -2.66
C GLU A 195 -11.21 -13.23 -2.18
N LEU A 196 -12.06 -12.55 -1.40
CA LEU A 196 -13.32 -13.10 -0.92
C LEU A 196 -14.40 -13.20 -2.01
N LEU A 197 -14.33 -12.37 -3.05
CA LEU A 197 -15.27 -12.35 -4.17
C LEU A 197 -14.88 -13.33 -5.29
N TYR A 198 -13.60 -13.73 -5.33
CA TYR A 198 -13.06 -14.67 -6.31
C TYR A 198 -13.34 -16.11 -5.92
#